data_53fccc44e7135b738bf450d4391292ee
#
_entry.id   53fccc44e7135b738bf450d4391292ee
#
_cell.length_a   1.000
_cell.length_b   1.000
_cell.length_c   1.000
_cell.angle_alpha   90.00
_cell.angle_beta   90.00
_cell.angle_gamma   90.00
#
_symmetry.space_group_name_H-M   'P 1'
#
loop_
_entity.id
_entity.type
_entity.pdbx_description
1 polymer ?
#
loop_
_entity_poly.entity_id
_entity_poly.type
_entity_poly.pdbx_seq_one_letter_code
_entity_poly.pdbx_strand_id
1 'polypeptide(L)'
;LLSIIAAQIGSLGGGLLTGLMLVCFLIFWISAEKDTVRAKVTTITVLVASVVSFTIPQLVSGQNLAVNSSRVGQGSWKQLDVSVIEKLVNKGNVVFVDITADWCLTCKVNKALVLDKKKVVEQLKKPGIILMQGDWTSPDREISQYLLNFGRYGIPFDAIYGPGAPNGIVLPELLSVSSLLTTLQEASAIAEEDAKQ
;
A
#
# COMPACT_ATOMS: atom_id res chain seq x y z
N LEU A 1 0.55 -3.52 16.60
CA LEU A 1 0.54 -2.18 17.20
C LEU A 1 1.95 -1.60 17.33
N LEU A 2 2.93 -2.34 17.89
CA LEU A 2 4.33 -1.87 18.05
C LEU A 2 5.04 -1.61 16.71
N SER A 3 4.77 -2.39 15.67
CA SER A 3 5.36 -2.20 14.33
C SER A 3 4.85 -0.94 13.60
N ILE A 4 3.61 -0.54 13.86
CA ILE A 4 3.02 0.69 13.30
C ILE A 4 3.63 1.93 13.97
N ILE A 5 3.85 1.86 15.29
CA ILE A 5 4.48 2.95 16.06
C ILE A 5 5.95 3.11 15.64
N ALA A 6 6.67 2.03 15.41
CA ALA A 6 8.07 2.06 14.96
C ALA A 6 8.24 2.69 13.56
N ALA A 7 7.28 2.49 12.67
CA ALA A 7 7.30 3.09 11.33
C ALA A 7 7.04 4.62 11.35
N GLN A 8 6.30 5.12 12.36
CA GLN A 8 5.98 6.55 12.47
C GLN A 8 7.06 7.39 13.18
N ILE A 9 7.88 6.78 14.03
CA ILE A 9 8.86 7.50 14.85
C ILE A 9 10.26 7.56 14.19
N GLY A 10 10.47 6.84 13.10
CA GLY A 10 11.76 6.75 12.42
C GLY A 10 12.82 5.98 13.24
N SER A 11 13.97 5.72 12.65
CA SER A 11 15.06 4.94 13.25
C SER A 11 15.62 5.58 14.55
N LEU A 12 15.55 6.91 14.68
CA LEU A 12 15.97 7.65 15.87
C LEU A 12 15.03 7.47 17.06
N GLY A 13 13.72 7.41 16.83
CA GLY A 13 12.73 7.23 17.89
C GLY A 13 12.72 5.82 18.49
N GLY A 14 12.95 4.82 17.64
CA GLY A 14 13.11 3.42 18.09
C GLY A 14 14.33 3.26 19.00
N GLY A 15 15.44 3.94 18.68
CA GLY A 15 16.65 3.94 19.49
C GLY A 15 16.47 4.61 20.85
N LEU A 16 15.73 5.72 20.91
CA LEU A 16 15.44 6.44 22.16
C LEU A 16 14.54 5.62 23.10
N LEU A 17 13.53 4.96 22.58
CA LEU A 17 12.63 4.10 23.38
C LEU A 17 13.36 2.88 23.95
N THR A 18 14.22 2.24 23.17
CA THR A 18 15.04 1.12 23.65
C THR A 18 16.08 1.58 24.68
N GLY A 19 16.70 2.75 24.48
CA GLY A 19 17.61 3.35 25.45
C GLY A 19 16.92 3.66 26.78
N LEU A 20 15.71 4.23 26.74
CA LEU A 20 14.92 4.51 27.94
C LEU A 20 14.52 3.22 28.69
N MET A 21 14.11 2.17 27.96
CA MET A 21 13.78 0.87 28.55
C MET A 21 15.00 0.22 29.22
N LEU A 22 16.19 0.32 28.61
CA LEU A 22 17.43 -0.19 29.20
C LEU A 22 17.82 0.58 30.46
N VAL A 23 17.65 1.90 30.48
CA VAL A 23 17.92 2.73 31.67
C VAL A 23 16.95 2.39 32.80
N CYS A 24 15.65 2.29 32.53
CA CYS A 24 14.66 1.87 33.51
C CYS A 24 14.97 0.47 34.08
N PHE A 25 15.40 -0.45 33.21
CA PHE A 25 15.79 -1.80 33.62
C PHE A 25 17.05 -1.80 34.47
N LEU A 26 18.05 -1.00 34.15
CA LEU A 26 19.27 -0.83 34.97
C LEU A 26 18.96 -0.25 36.36
N ILE A 27 18.08 0.76 36.43
CA ILE A 27 17.63 1.35 37.71
C ILE A 27 16.90 0.29 38.53
N PHE A 28 16.00 -0.48 37.92
CA PHE A 28 15.29 -1.58 38.58
C PHE A 28 16.25 -2.68 39.07
N TRP A 29 17.27 -3.01 38.28
CA TRP A 29 18.27 -4.00 38.65
C TRP A 29 19.17 -3.57 39.83
N ILE A 30 19.61 -2.32 39.85
CA ILE A 30 20.40 -1.74 40.94
C ILE A 30 19.56 -1.66 42.23
N SER A 31 18.26 -1.41 42.11
CA SER A 31 17.32 -1.34 43.23
C SER A 31 16.91 -2.71 43.78
N ALA A 32 17.10 -3.78 43.03
CA ALA A 32 16.72 -5.15 43.40
C ALA A 32 17.82 -5.92 44.12
N GLU A 33 18.67 -5.23 44.88
CA GLU A 33 19.75 -5.87 45.65
C GLU A 33 19.19 -6.61 46.89
N LYS A 34 18.63 -7.80 46.66
CA LYS A 34 18.49 -8.84 47.67
C LYS A 34 18.74 -10.23 47.07
N ASP A 35 19.77 -10.84 47.62
CA ASP A 35 20.34 -12.13 47.31
C ASP A 35 19.35 -13.29 47.12
N THR A 36 19.03 -13.63 45.88
CA THR A 36 18.65 -15.01 45.54
C THR A 36 19.12 -15.32 44.13
N VAL A 37 19.81 -16.45 43.96
CA VAL A 37 20.27 -16.99 42.67
C VAL A 37 19.13 -17.06 41.65
N ARG A 38 17.89 -17.28 42.11
CA ARG A 38 16.68 -17.27 41.27
C ARG A 38 16.42 -15.91 40.63
N ALA A 39 16.62 -14.80 41.34
CA ALA A 39 16.43 -13.45 40.77
C ALA A 39 17.46 -13.17 39.66
N LYS A 40 18.69 -13.60 39.82
CA LYS A 40 19.77 -13.44 38.82
C LYS A 40 19.48 -14.27 37.55
N VAL A 41 19.01 -15.49 37.71
CA VAL A 41 18.66 -16.36 36.57
C VAL A 41 17.46 -15.79 35.80
N THR A 42 16.40 -15.36 36.47
CA THR A 42 15.23 -14.75 35.78
C THR A 42 15.60 -13.45 35.08
N THR A 43 16.49 -12.63 35.64
CA THR A 43 16.95 -11.38 35.03
C THR A 43 17.75 -11.65 33.73
N ILE A 44 18.67 -12.61 33.78
CA ILE A 44 19.46 -13.03 32.61
C ILE A 44 18.55 -13.57 31.50
N THR A 45 17.56 -14.39 31.86
CA THR A 45 16.60 -14.95 30.87
C THR A 45 15.76 -13.88 30.18
N VAL A 46 15.28 -12.88 30.93
CA VAL A 46 14.54 -11.74 30.37
C VAL A 46 15.43 -10.87 29.48
N LEU A 47 16.68 -10.64 29.85
CA LEU A 47 17.65 -9.90 29.01
C LEU A 47 17.92 -10.62 27.70
N VAL A 48 18.19 -11.92 27.73
CA VAL A 48 18.43 -12.72 26.54
C VAL A 48 17.19 -12.75 25.66
N ALA A 49 16.00 -12.93 26.22
CA ALA A 49 14.75 -12.89 25.49
C ALA A 49 14.49 -11.51 24.83
N SER A 50 14.81 -10.40 25.52
CA SER A 50 14.69 -9.04 24.98
C SER A 50 15.66 -8.81 23.82
N VAL A 51 16.92 -9.24 23.95
CA VAL A 51 17.91 -9.12 22.88
C VAL A 51 17.51 -9.97 21.67
N VAL A 52 17.07 -11.20 21.89
CA VAL A 52 16.60 -12.11 20.84
C VAL A 52 15.35 -11.54 20.14
N SER A 53 14.38 -11.01 20.89
CA SER A 53 13.19 -10.37 20.30
C SER A 53 13.52 -9.12 19.49
N PHE A 54 14.59 -8.41 19.83
CA PHE A 54 15.00 -7.21 19.11
C PHE A 54 15.86 -7.53 17.88
N THR A 55 16.74 -8.54 17.96
CA THR A 55 17.67 -8.87 16.88
C THR A 55 17.03 -9.71 15.77
N ILE A 56 16.08 -10.60 16.10
CA ILE A 56 15.43 -11.46 15.10
C ILE A 56 14.66 -10.63 14.04
N PRO A 57 13.85 -9.61 14.37
CA PRO A 57 13.21 -8.77 13.36
C PRO A 57 14.21 -8.01 12.48
N GLN A 58 15.34 -7.59 13.03
CA GLN A 58 16.39 -6.88 12.28
C GLN A 58 17.12 -7.80 11.29
N LEU A 59 17.42 -9.04 11.72
CA LEU A 59 18.04 -10.06 10.86
C LEU A 59 17.07 -10.57 9.79
N VAL A 60 15.79 -10.69 10.10
CA VAL A 60 14.74 -11.09 9.15
C VAL A 60 14.38 -9.94 8.20
N SER A 61 14.45 -8.69 8.66
CA SER A 61 14.26 -7.50 7.81
C SER A 61 15.47 -7.23 6.91
N GLY A 62 16.67 -7.64 7.30
CA GLY A 62 17.89 -7.56 6.49
C GLY A 62 17.97 -8.66 5.43
N GLN A 63 17.35 -9.78 5.63
CA GLN A 63 16.92 -10.65 4.55
C GLN A 63 15.59 -10.09 4.07
N ASN A 64 15.64 -9.19 3.07
CA ASN A 64 14.58 -9.09 2.12
C ASN A 64 14.23 -10.55 1.76
N LEU A 65 13.31 -11.16 2.47
CA LEU A 65 12.35 -12.00 1.84
C LEU A 65 11.69 -11.03 0.85
N ALA A 66 12.38 -10.80 -0.26
CA ALA A 66 11.75 -10.70 -1.51
C ALA A 66 10.83 -11.93 -1.53
N VAL A 67 9.66 -11.82 -0.91
CA VAL A 67 8.49 -12.34 -1.57
C VAL A 67 8.70 -11.77 -2.95
N ASN A 68 9.16 -12.62 -3.85
CA ASN A 68 9.01 -12.44 -5.26
C ASN A 68 7.47 -12.37 -5.46
N SER A 69 6.87 -11.32 -4.95
CA SER A 69 5.84 -10.63 -5.65
C SER A 69 6.53 -10.35 -6.95
N SER A 70 6.40 -11.29 -7.86
CA SER A 70 6.74 -11.11 -9.24
C SER A 70 6.16 -9.74 -9.51
N ARG A 71 7.02 -8.74 -9.56
CA ARG A 71 6.65 -7.35 -9.82
C ARG A 71 6.19 -7.32 -11.26
N VAL A 72 5.07 -8.00 -11.47
CA VAL A 72 4.33 -7.94 -12.71
C VAL A 72 3.78 -6.54 -12.73
N GLY A 73 4.54 -5.66 -13.34
CA GLY A 73 4.05 -4.35 -13.65
C GLY A 73 4.66 -3.14 -12.97
N GLN A 74 5.73 -3.25 -12.15
CA GLN A 74 6.36 -2.02 -11.63
C GLN A 74 6.96 -1.13 -12.74
N GLY A 75 7.11 -1.64 -13.97
CA GLY A 75 7.55 -0.86 -15.14
C GLY A 75 6.41 -0.24 -15.97
N SER A 76 5.15 -0.57 -15.70
CA SER A 76 4.00 -0.07 -16.50
C SER A 76 3.13 0.98 -15.78
N TRP A 77 3.22 1.08 -14.45
CA TRP A 77 2.50 2.09 -13.68
C TRP A 77 3.19 3.45 -13.80
N LYS A 78 2.41 4.45 -14.18
CA LYS A 78 2.82 5.86 -14.20
C LYS A 78 2.35 6.53 -12.91
N GLN A 79 3.04 7.57 -12.51
CA GLN A 79 2.53 8.44 -11.45
C GLN A 79 1.22 9.07 -11.89
N LEU A 80 0.27 9.22 -10.95
CA LEU A 80 -0.99 9.91 -11.22
C LEU A 80 -0.72 11.31 -11.72
N ASP A 81 -1.32 11.64 -12.84
CA ASP A 81 -1.42 12.99 -13.38
C ASP A 81 -2.84 13.15 -13.91
N VAL A 82 -3.67 13.81 -13.09
CA VAL A 82 -5.09 14.00 -13.39
C VAL A 82 -5.28 14.85 -14.64
N SER A 83 -4.36 15.78 -14.92
CA SER A 83 -4.47 16.74 -16.01
C SER A 83 -4.38 16.13 -17.41
N VAL A 84 -3.81 14.94 -17.51
CA VAL A 84 -3.64 14.23 -18.81
C VAL A 84 -4.68 13.15 -19.06
N ILE A 85 -5.52 12.78 -18.07
CA ILE A 85 -6.48 11.68 -18.18
C ILE A 85 -7.44 11.94 -19.35
N GLU A 86 -8.09 13.11 -19.38
CA GLU A 86 -9.02 13.48 -20.43
C GLU A 86 -8.37 13.42 -21.84
N LYS A 87 -7.16 13.93 -21.96
CA LYS A 87 -6.41 13.90 -23.22
C LYS A 87 -6.08 12.48 -23.67
N LEU A 88 -5.84 11.57 -22.74
CA LEU A 88 -5.57 10.16 -23.05
C LEU A 88 -6.85 9.43 -23.49
N VAL A 89 -7.96 9.69 -22.79
CA VAL A 89 -9.28 9.15 -23.14
C VAL A 89 -9.72 9.63 -24.53
N ASN A 90 -9.54 10.93 -24.84
CA ASN A 90 -9.86 11.49 -26.15
C ASN A 90 -8.99 10.92 -27.29
N LYS A 91 -7.86 10.28 -26.96
CA LYS A 91 -7.04 9.49 -27.91
C LYS A 91 -7.45 8.04 -28.02
N GLY A 92 -8.55 7.65 -27.41
CA GLY A 92 -9.06 6.28 -27.43
C GLY A 92 -8.42 5.34 -26.41
N ASN A 93 -7.64 5.86 -25.45
CA ASN A 93 -7.04 5.01 -24.41
C ASN A 93 -8.00 4.80 -23.23
N VAL A 94 -7.84 3.64 -22.60
CA VAL A 94 -8.40 3.38 -21.27
C VAL A 94 -7.37 3.72 -20.22
N VAL A 95 -7.75 4.47 -19.19
CA VAL A 95 -6.87 4.83 -18.07
C VAL A 95 -7.41 4.19 -16.81
N PHE A 96 -6.62 3.32 -16.18
CA PHE A 96 -6.91 2.76 -14.86
C PHE A 96 -6.11 3.52 -13.81
N VAL A 97 -6.80 4.12 -12.86
CA VAL A 97 -6.23 4.86 -11.73
C VAL A 97 -6.41 4.05 -10.46
N ASP A 98 -5.32 3.80 -9.73
CA ASP A 98 -5.27 3.17 -8.41
C ASP A 98 -4.66 4.16 -7.40
N ILE A 99 -5.43 4.56 -6.37
CA ILE A 99 -4.91 5.35 -5.26
C ILE A 99 -4.66 4.44 -4.08
N THR A 100 -3.42 4.37 -3.66
CA THR A 100 -2.93 3.44 -2.65
C THR A 100 -2.05 4.14 -1.61
N ALA A 101 -1.64 3.42 -0.56
CA ALA A 101 -0.66 3.86 0.42
C ALA A 101 0.01 2.66 1.11
N ASP A 102 1.21 2.86 1.65
CA ASP A 102 1.94 1.82 2.38
C ASP A 102 1.21 1.31 3.63
N TRP A 103 0.44 2.17 4.28
CA TRP A 103 -0.35 1.83 5.46
C TRP A 103 -1.72 1.21 5.13
N CYS A 104 -2.15 1.21 3.86
CA CYS A 104 -3.47 0.75 3.44
C CYS A 104 -3.51 -0.78 3.31
N LEU A 105 -4.04 -1.46 4.32
CA LEU A 105 -4.17 -2.93 4.30
C LEU A 105 -5.10 -3.43 3.20
N THR A 106 -6.25 -2.76 3.00
CA THR A 106 -7.23 -3.14 1.97
C THR A 106 -6.65 -2.99 0.57
N CYS A 107 -5.82 -1.95 0.32
CA CYS A 107 -5.12 -1.79 -0.95
C CYS A 107 -4.17 -2.98 -1.23
N LYS A 108 -3.45 -3.44 -0.19
CA LYS A 108 -2.58 -4.63 -0.30
C LYS A 108 -3.37 -5.90 -0.59
N VAL A 109 -4.55 -6.04 0.02
CA VAL A 109 -5.46 -7.16 -0.25
C VAL A 109 -5.97 -7.12 -1.69
N ASN A 110 -6.46 -5.96 -2.17
CA ASN A 110 -6.88 -5.76 -3.56
C ASN A 110 -5.77 -6.11 -4.55
N LYS A 111 -4.56 -5.63 -4.28
CA LYS A 111 -3.39 -5.93 -5.11
C LYS A 111 -3.14 -7.43 -5.18
N ALA A 112 -2.98 -8.09 -4.03
CA ALA A 112 -2.63 -9.52 -3.99
C ALA A 112 -3.72 -10.44 -4.55
N LEU A 113 -5.00 -10.13 -4.28
CA LEU A 113 -6.11 -10.99 -4.64
C LEU A 113 -6.72 -10.68 -6.02
N VAL A 114 -6.50 -9.48 -6.55
CA VAL A 114 -7.11 -9.05 -7.82
C VAL A 114 -6.08 -8.54 -8.81
N LEU A 115 -5.35 -7.46 -8.51
CA LEU A 115 -4.48 -6.80 -9.48
C LEU A 115 -3.31 -7.69 -9.92
N ASP A 116 -2.76 -8.51 -9.02
CA ASP A 116 -1.66 -9.43 -9.31
C ASP A 116 -2.13 -10.77 -9.93
N LYS A 117 -3.45 -10.99 -10.13
CA LYS A 117 -3.93 -12.19 -10.79
C LYS A 117 -3.55 -12.20 -12.27
N LYS A 118 -3.02 -13.33 -12.75
CA LYS A 118 -2.53 -13.50 -14.12
C LYS A 118 -3.52 -12.98 -15.15
N LYS A 119 -4.81 -13.35 -15.04
CA LYS A 119 -5.88 -12.91 -15.93
C LYS A 119 -6.04 -11.38 -15.97
N VAL A 120 -5.95 -10.71 -14.81
CA VAL A 120 -6.05 -9.25 -14.71
C VAL A 120 -4.80 -8.58 -15.30
N VAL A 121 -3.63 -9.07 -14.92
CA VAL A 121 -2.35 -8.58 -15.45
C VAL A 121 -2.27 -8.66 -16.96
N GLU A 122 -2.73 -9.76 -17.56
CA GLU A 122 -2.78 -9.93 -19.02
C GLU A 122 -3.71 -8.91 -19.69
N GLN A 123 -4.84 -8.58 -19.06
CA GLN A 123 -5.73 -7.54 -19.57
C GLN A 123 -5.13 -6.14 -19.41
N LEU A 124 -4.59 -5.83 -18.24
CA LEU A 124 -4.00 -4.51 -17.95
C LEU A 124 -2.75 -4.21 -18.80
N LYS A 125 -2.10 -5.23 -19.37
CA LYS A 125 -0.95 -5.08 -20.27
C LYS A 125 -1.34 -4.87 -21.73
N LYS A 126 -2.62 -4.91 -22.07
CA LYS A 126 -3.05 -4.73 -23.48
C LYS A 126 -2.70 -3.33 -23.98
N PRO A 127 -2.34 -3.20 -25.26
CA PRO A 127 -2.16 -1.89 -25.88
C PRO A 127 -3.41 -1.02 -25.71
N GLY A 128 -3.21 0.27 -25.46
CA GLY A 128 -4.31 1.22 -25.23
C GLY A 128 -4.78 1.29 -23.79
N ILE A 129 -4.27 0.46 -22.85
CA ILE A 129 -4.53 0.59 -21.43
C ILE A 129 -3.34 1.26 -20.75
N ILE A 130 -3.59 2.34 -20.03
CA ILE A 130 -2.61 3.13 -19.29
C ILE A 130 -2.91 2.99 -17.82
N LEU A 131 -1.90 2.59 -17.04
CA LEU A 131 -2.00 2.42 -15.61
C LEU A 131 -1.40 3.63 -14.91
N MET A 132 -2.16 4.25 -14.03
CA MET A 132 -1.72 5.37 -13.19
C MET A 132 -1.91 5.04 -11.71
N GLN A 133 -0.92 5.37 -10.90
CA GLN A 133 -0.98 5.14 -9.46
C GLN A 133 -0.70 6.41 -8.70
N GLY A 134 -1.56 6.73 -7.74
CA GLY A 134 -1.36 7.79 -6.77
C GLY A 134 -0.93 7.17 -5.43
N ASP A 135 0.27 7.54 -4.96
CA ASP A 135 0.75 7.14 -3.64
C ASP A 135 0.36 8.19 -2.59
N TRP A 136 -0.58 7.82 -1.74
CA TRP A 136 -1.06 8.67 -0.64
C TRP A 136 -0.51 8.24 0.73
N THR A 137 0.70 7.68 0.73
CA THR A 137 1.41 7.29 1.97
C THR A 137 1.65 8.51 2.85
N SER A 138 1.98 9.64 2.24
CA SER A 138 2.03 10.95 2.86
C SER A 138 0.88 11.83 2.37
N PRO A 139 0.41 12.81 3.17
CA PRO A 139 -0.63 13.73 2.73
C PRO A 139 -0.25 14.44 1.42
N ASP A 140 -1.10 14.30 0.42
CA ASP A 140 -0.96 14.92 -0.90
C ASP A 140 -2.23 15.69 -1.24
N ARG A 141 -2.08 16.97 -1.64
CA ARG A 141 -3.21 17.85 -1.92
C ARG A 141 -3.91 17.49 -3.23
N GLU A 142 -3.15 17.11 -4.26
CA GLU A 142 -3.70 16.78 -5.57
C GLU A 142 -4.52 15.49 -5.48
N ILE A 143 -3.96 14.45 -4.84
CA ILE A 143 -4.68 13.19 -4.59
C ILE A 143 -5.91 13.45 -3.72
N SER A 144 -5.80 14.25 -2.66
CA SER A 144 -6.94 14.58 -1.80
C SER A 144 -8.06 15.28 -2.58
N GLN A 145 -7.72 16.24 -3.43
CA GLN A 145 -8.70 16.94 -4.27
C GLN A 145 -9.30 16.02 -5.33
N TYR A 146 -8.50 15.13 -5.91
CA TYR A 146 -8.98 14.12 -6.85
C TYR A 146 -10.02 13.20 -6.21
N LEU A 147 -9.77 12.68 -5.01
CA LEU A 147 -10.71 11.86 -4.26
C LEU A 147 -12.01 12.61 -3.95
N LEU A 148 -11.90 13.88 -3.52
CA LEU A 148 -13.05 14.74 -3.21
C LEU A 148 -13.97 14.95 -4.43
N ASN A 149 -13.43 15.01 -5.64
CA ASN A 149 -14.23 15.17 -6.86
C ASN A 149 -15.17 13.95 -7.09
N PHE A 150 -14.85 12.80 -6.47
CA PHE A 150 -15.71 11.60 -6.47
C PHE A 150 -16.51 11.44 -5.16
N GLY A 151 -16.51 12.45 -4.29
CA GLY A 151 -17.14 12.36 -2.97
C GLY A 151 -16.47 11.36 -2.04
N ARG A 152 -15.20 11.08 -2.25
CA ARG A 152 -14.41 10.13 -1.45
C ARG A 152 -13.42 10.86 -0.54
N TYR A 153 -13.22 10.30 0.65
CA TYR A 153 -12.38 10.89 1.70
C TYR A 153 -11.27 9.92 2.16
N GLY A 154 -11.12 8.79 1.47
CA GLY A 154 -10.18 7.75 1.86
C GLY A 154 -9.90 6.76 0.74
N ILE A 155 -9.01 5.82 1.03
CA ILE A 155 -8.56 4.75 0.16
C ILE A 155 -8.87 3.37 0.77
N PRO A 156 -8.94 2.30 -0.06
CA PRO A 156 -8.59 2.22 -1.48
C PRO A 156 -9.55 3.00 -2.37
N PHE A 157 -9.04 3.51 -3.47
CA PHE A 157 -9.84 4.13 -4.51
C PHE A 157 -9.30 3.73 -5.88
N ASP A 158 -10.17 3.15 -6.68
CA ASP A 158 -9.88 2.70 -8.03
C ASP A 158 -10.92 3.28 -9.00
N ALA A 159 -10.46 3.83 -10.12
CA ALA A 159 -11.34 4.35 -11.17
C ALA A 159 -10.82 3.99 -12.56
N ILE A 160 -11.74 3.74 -13.49
CA ILE A 160 -11.43 3.43 -14.89
C ILE A 160 -12.09 4.45 -15.78
N TYR A 161 -11.29 5.10 -16.62
CA TYR A 161 -11.70 6.03 -17.63
C TYR A 161 -11.51 5.42 -19.02
N GLY A 162 -12.29 5.82 -19.97
CA GLY A 162 -12.14 5.41 -21.35
C GLY A 162 -13.17 6.07 -22.25
N PRO A 163 -13.18 5.79 -23.57
CA PRO A 163 -14.15 6.38 -24.49
C PRO A 163 -15.60 6.15 -24.07
N GLY A 164 -15.93 4.97 -23.51
CA GLY A 164 -17.26 4.66 -22.97
C GLY A 164 -17.54 5.20 -21.58
N ALA A 165 -16.53 5.76 -20.92
CA ALA A 165 -16.64 6.30 -19.57
C ALA A 165 -15.69 7.50 -19.37
N PRO A 166 -15.90 8.62 -20.05
CA PRO A 166 -14.99 9.76 -20.00
C PRO A 166 -14.91 10.40 -18.60
N ASN A 167 -15.97 10.32 -17.83
CA ASN A 167 -16.02 10.83 -16.44
C ASN A 167 -15.46 9.85 -15.41
N GLY A 168 -15.09 8.63 -15.83
CA GLY A 168 -14.60 7.58 -14.97
C GLY A 168 -15.68 6.78 -14.26
N ILE A 169 -15.50 5.47 -14.18
CA ILE A 169 -16.32 4.55 -13.39
C ILE A 169 -15.53 4.18 -12.16
N VAL A 170 -16.07 4.50 -10.97
CA VAL A 170 -15.44 4.15 -9.68
C VAL A 170 -15.74 2.69 -9.35
N LEU A 171 -14.70 1.95 -9.02
CA LEU A 171 -14.79 0.56 -8.59
C LEU A 171 -15.15 0.44 -7.09
N PRO A 172 -15.69 -0.71 -6.65
CA PRO A 172 -15.88 -1.00 -5.24
C PRO A 172 -14.56 -0.97 -4.47
N GLU A 173 -14.59 -0.53 -3.20
CA GLU A 173 -13.41 -0.50 -2.33
C GLU A 173 -12.74 -1.88 -2.19
N LEU A 174 -13.54 -2.95 -2.14
CA LEU A 174 -13.04 -4.32 -2.22
C LEU A 174 -13.22 -4.81 -3.65
N LEU A 175 -12.09 -4.90 -4.35
CA LEU A 175 -12.09 -5.31 -5.75
C LEU A 175 -12.48 -6.78 -5.93
N SER A 176 -13.07 -7.06 -7.08
CA SER A 176 -13.18 -8.43 -7.61
C SER A 176 -12.64 -8.48 -9.04
N VAL A 177 -12.15 -9.66 -9.44
CA VAL A 177 -11.67 -9.86 -10.82
C VAL A 177 -12.77 -9.59 -11.84
N SER A 178 -14.02 -10.00 -11.52
CA SER A 178 -15.17 -9.78 -12.41
C SER A 178 -15.50 -8.31 -12.56
N SER A 179 -15.63 -7.57 -11.47
CA SER A 179 -15.97 -6.13 -11.52
C SER A 179 -14.91 -5.35 -12.29
N LEU A 180 -13.63 -5.59 -12.03
CA LEU A 180 -12.55 -4.92 -12.74
C LEU A 180 -12.59 -5.19 -14.24
N LEU A 181 -12.75 -6.46 -14.66
CA LEU A 181 -12.76 -6.82 -16.07
C LEU A 181 -14.01 -6.28 -16.80
N THR A 182 -15.17 -6.32 -16.16
CA THR A 182 -16.40 -5.76 -16.72
C THR A 182 -16.29 -4.25 -16.90
N THR A 183 -15.82 -3.54 -15.87
CA THR A 183 -15.63 -2.08 -15.97
C THR A 183 -14.57 -1.68 -17.00
N LEU A 184 -13.51 -2.49 -17.18
CA LEU A 184 -12.55 -2.28 -18.26
C LEU A 184 -13.21 -2.40 -19.64
N GLN A 185 -14.13 -3.35 -19.82
CA GLN A 185 -14.88 -3.51 -21.06
C GLN A 185 -15.84 -2.34 -21.31
N GLU A 186 -16.59 -1.92 -20.30
CA GLU A 186 -17.50 -0.76 -20.36
C GLU A 186 -16.73 0.51 -20.74
N ALA A 187 -15.62 0.78 -20.08
CA ALA A 187 -14.80 1.95 -20.37
C ALA A 187 -14.14 1.90 -21.77
N SER A 188 -13.89 0.69 -22.29
CA SER A 188 -13.32 0.49 -23.63
C SER A 188 -14.35 0.62 -24.75
N ALA A 189 -15.64 0.49 -24.44
CA ALA A 189 -16.69 0.58 -25.44
C ALA A 189 -16.70 2.00 -26.03
N ILE A 190 -16.60 2.11 -27.34
CA ILE A 190 -16.88 3.38 -28.02
C ILE A 190 -18.40 3.54 -27.92
N ALA A 191 -18.85 4.71 -27.42
CA ALA A 191 -20.27 5.02 -27.47
C ALA A 191 -20.73 4.93 -28.93
N GLU A 192 -21.47 3.86 -29.24
CA GLU A 192 -22.00 3.63 -30.60
C GLU A 192 -23.09 4.65 -31.02
N GLU A 193 -23.33 5.66 -30.18
CA GLU A 193 -24.42 6.61 -30.36
C GLU A 193 -24.09 7.74 -31.35
N ASP A 194 -22.82 8.06 -31.60
CA ASP A 194 -22.41 9.11 -32.53
C ASP A 194 -22.23 8.63 -33.99
N ALA A 195 -22.38 7.34 -34.27
CA ALA A 195 -22.26 6.78 -35.62
C ALA A 195 -23.60 6.71 -36.38
N LYS A 196 -24.69 7.27 -35.83
CA LYS A 196 -26.03 7.23 -36.39
C LYS A 196 -26.67 8.60 -36.66
N GLN A 197 -25.87 9.67 -36.79
CA GLN A 197 -26.37 10.95 -37.32
C GLN A 197 -25.72 11.33 -38.60
#